data_5ae3fafc6082151d23b049e952213d51
#
_entry.id   5ae3fafc6082151d23b049e952213d51
#
_cell.length_a   1.000
_cell.length_b   1.000
_cell.length_c   1.000
_cell.angle_alpha   90.00
_cell.angle_beta   90.00
_cell.angle_gamma   90.00
#
_symmetry.space_group_name_H-M   'P 1'
#
loop_
_entity.id
_entity.type
_entity.pdbx_description
1 polymer ?
#
loop_
_entity_poly.entity_id
_entity_poly.type
_entity_poly.pdbx_seq_one_letter_code
_entity_poly.pdbx_strand_id
1 'polypeptide(L)'
;MGKIEPFKQKVWLASPTMHGEELEYVTEAYNTNWMSTVGKNINEVEKIAAEKSEVKYAVGLSCCTAALHLCCKLAGERLYGKPAISHGALEGRRVFCSDMTFDATLNPVVYEGGIPVFIDTDRDTWNMDPVALEKAFEMYPEVKLVVSAELYGFPGRMDEIKRICEKHGALLIEDAAEAMGATIDGRQCGSFGDYSAVSYNGNKIITGSSGGCLLTNSLEDANRARKWSTQARENAPWYQHEEVGYNYRMS
;
A
#
# COMPACT_ATOMS: atom_id res chain seq x y z
N MET A 1 23.92 -29.40 -16.38
CA MET A 1 22.56 -28.83 -16.11
C MET A 1 21.55 -29.76 -16.77
N GLY A 2 20.67 -30.39 -15.98
CA GLY A 2 19.59 -31.22 -16.52
C GLY A 2 18.66 -30.38 -17.39
N LYS A 3 18.09 -30.93 -18.45
CA LYS A 3 17.05 -30.27 -19.23
C LYS A 3 15.84 -30.04 -18.31
N ILE A 4 15.47 -28.80 -18.11
CA ILE A 4 14.21 -28.44 -17.44
C ILE A 4 13.09 -28.77 -18.43
N GLU A 5 12.21 -29.72 -18.08
CA GLU A 5 11.02 -29.98 -18.86
C GLU A 5 9.91 -29.00 -18.46
N PRO A 6 9.19 -28.40 -19.42
CA PRO A 6 8.09 -27.50 -19.10
C PRO A 6 6.93 -28.27 -18.47
N PHE A 7 6.16 -27.61 -17.61
CA PHE A 7 4.95 -28.18 -17.05
C PHE A 7 3.95 -28.57 -18.17
N LYS A 8 3.29 -29.71 -18.01
CA LYS A 8 2.26 -30.16 -18.97
C LYS A 8 0.99 -29.31 -18.96
N GLN A 9 0.77 -28.61 -17.86
CA GLN A 9 -0.36 -27.70 -17.68
C GLN A 9 0.14 -26.34 -17.22
N LYS A 10 -0.58 -25.26 -17.54
CA LYS A 10 -0.28 -23.92 -17.05
C LYS A 10 -0.40 -23.88 -15.54
N VAL A 11 0.65 -23.43 -14.87
CA VAL A 11 0.65 -23.11 -13.44
C VAL A 11 0.37 -21.64 -13.31
N TRP A 12 -0.71 -21.29 -12.61
CA TRP A 12 -1.07 -19.90 -12.32
C TRP A 12 -0.32 -19.45 -11.06
N LEU A 13 0.14 -18.19 -11.05
CA LEU A 13 0.77 -17.60 -9.87
C LEU A 13 -0.19 -17.56 -8.69
N ALA A 14 -1.41 -17.12 -8.93
CA ALA A 14 -2.49 -17.12 -7.97
C ALA A 14 -3.83 -17.32 -8.69
N SER A 15 -4.77 -17.96 -8.00
CA SER A 15 -6.13 -18.16 -8.47
C SER A 15 -7.09 -17.95 -7.29
N PRO A 16 -8.18 -17.19 -7.45
CA PRO A 16 -9.17 -17.03 -6.40
C PRO A 16 -9.73 -18.38 -5.93
N THR A 17 -9.90 -18.52 -4.63
CA THR A 17 -10.55 -19.67 -4.01
C THR A 17 -11.76 -19.19 -3.23
N MET A 18 -12.93 -19.76 -3.53
CA MET A 18 -14.18 -19.47 -2.82
C MET A 18 -14.36 -20.44 -1.66
N HIS A 19 -14.78 -19.93 -0.51
CA HIS A 19 -14.96 -20.72 0.72
C HIS A 19 -16.43 -21.00 1.02
N GLY A 20 -17.37 -20.33 0.31
CA GLY A 20 -18.81 -20.58 0.38
C GLY A 20 -19.62 -19.46 1.07
N GLU A 21 -19.01 -18.68 1.93
CA GLU A 21 -19.69 -17.60 2.65
C GLU A 21 -19.81 -16.30 1.82
N GLU A 22 -18.99 -16.13 0.79
CA GLU A 22 -18.91 -14.89 -0.01
C GLU A 22 -20.26 -14.55 -0.64
N LEU A 23 -20.98 -15.59 -1.14
CA LEU A 23 -22.28 -15.39 -1.77
C LEU A 23 -23.35 -14.95 -0.75
N GLU A 24 -23.25 -15.40 0.51
CA GLU A 24 -24.17 -14.99 1.58
C GLU A 24 -24.00 -13.52 1.90
N TYR A 25 -22.76 -13.03 2.07
CA TYR A 25 -22.46 -11.61 2.29
C TYR A 25 -22.89 -10.72 1.12
N VAL A 26 -22.65 -11.14 -0.12
CA VAL A 26 -23.08 -10.39 -1.31
C VAL A 26 -24.62 -10.34 -1.38
N THR A 27 -25.27 -11.47 -1.10
CA THR A 27 -26.74 -11.56 -1.10
C THR A 27 -27.37 -10.70 0.01
N GLU A 28 -26.80 -10.72 1.22
CA GLU A 28 -27.22 -9.83 2.32
C GLU A 28 -27.08 -8.35 1.93
N ALA A 29 -25.92 -7.96 1.40
CA ALA A 29 -25.68 -6.58 0.99
C ALA A 29 -26.68 -6.13 -0.10
N TYR A 30 -26.97 -7.00 -1.06
CA TYR A 30 -27.96 -6.73 -2.10
C TYR A 30 -29.37 -6.58 -1.53
N ASN A 31 -29.82 -7.54 -0.71
CA ASN A 31 -31.17 -7.56 -0.15
C ASN A 31 -31.43 -6.41 0.84
N THR A 32 -30.39 -5.96 1.53
CA THR A 32 -30.47 -4.85 2.50
C THR A 32 -30.15 -3.50 1.90
N ASN A 33 -29.82 -3.45 0.59
CA ASN A 33 -29.45 -2.23 -0.16
C ASN A 33 -28.18 -1.53 0.39
N TRP A 34 -27.25 -2.29 0.96
CA TRP A 34 -25.97 -1.79 1.45
C TRP A 34 -24.83 -2.01 0.43
N MET A 35 -25.06 -1.62 -0.81
CA MET A 35 -24.07 -1.65 -1.89
C MET A 35 -23.48 -0.25 -2.08
N SER A 36 -22.74 0.23 -1.09
CA SER A 36 -22.26 1.61 -1.02
C SER A 36 -20.90 1.70 -0.33
N THR A 37 -20.27 2.88 -0.42
CA THR A 37 -19.00 3.22 0.23
C THR A 37 -19.09 3.39 1.76
N VAL A 38 -20.25 3.12 2.34
CA VAL A 38 -20.53 3.16 3.78
C VAL A 38 -21.27 1.89 4.18
N GLY A 39 -21.22 1.53 5.45
CA GLY A 39 -21.97 0.41 6.01
C GLY A 39 -21.11 -0.57 6.81
N LYS A 40 -21.76 -1.61 7.32
CA LYS A 40 -21.15 -2.62 8.21
C LYS A 40 -19.97 -3.33 7.53
N ASN A 41 -20.13 -3.75 6.28
CA ASN A 41 -19.12 -4.59 5.61
C ASN A 41 -17.79 -3.87 5.44
N ILE A 42 -17.78 -2.63 4.99
CA ILE A 42 -16.52 -1.87 4.85
C ILE A 42 -15.85 -1.60 6.21
N ASN A 43 -16.65 -1.36 7.26
CA ASN A 43 -16.11 -1.17 8.61
C ASN A 43 -15.45 -2.45 9.13
N GLU A 44 -16.04 -3.62 8.88
CA GLU A 44 -15.45 -4.91 9.26
C GLU A 44 -14.20 -5.22 8.44
N VAL A 45 -14.17 -4.92 7.14
CA VAL A 45 -12.95 -5.05 6.31
C VAL A 45 -11.81 -4.22 6.89
N GLU A 46 -12.06 -2.95 7.23
CA GLU A 46 -11.04 -2.09 7.83
C GLU A 46 -10.55 -2.62 9.18
N LYS A 47 -11.45 -3.07 10.03
CA LYS A 47 -11.12 -3.65 11.34
C LYS A 47 -10.28 -4.91 11.19
N ILE A 48 -10.72 -5.86 10.37
CA ILE A 48 -10.01 -7.14 10.14
C ILE A 48 -8.65 -6.89 9.49
N ALA A 49 -8.58 -5.97 8.51
CA ALA A 49 -7.31 -5.60 7.87
C ALA A 49 -6.32 -5.04 8.90
N ALA A 50 -6.76 -4.15 9.78
CA ALA A 50 -5.92 -3.60 10.84
C ALA A 50 -5.44 -4.68 11.83
N GLU A 51 -6.36 -5.55 12.28
CA GLU A 51 -6.04 -6.65 13.19
C GLU A 51 -5.04 -7.66 12.58
N LYS A 52 -5.28 -8.07 11.33
CA LYS A 52 -4.44 -9.05 10.62
C LYS A 52 -3.07 -8.51 10.22
N SER A 53 -2.95 -7.23 10.02
CA SER A 53 -1.67 -6.55 9.73
C SER A 53 -1.01 -5.97 10.98
N GLU A 54 -1.54 -6.20 12.18
CA GLU A 54 -0.99 -5.73 13.47
C GLU A 54 -0.76 -4.21 13.51
N VAL A 55 -1.67 -3.45 12.88
CA VAL A 55 -1.67 -1.98 12.89
C VAL A 55 -2.92 -1.43 13.57
N LYS A 56 -2.91 -0.14 13.93
CA LYS A 56 -4.05 0.44 14.65
C LYS A 56 -5.23 0.79 13.73
N TYR A 57 -4.97 1.18 12.49
CA TYR A 57 -5.97 1.70 11.58
C TYR A 57 -5.76 1.20 10.16
N ALA A 58 -6.86 0.86 9.50
CA ALA A 58 -6.93 0.60 8.07
C ALA A 58 -7.98 1.50 7.42
N VAL A 59 -7.78 1.85 6.17
CA VAL A 59 -8.71 2.62 5.35
C VAL A 59 -8.98 1.86 4.07
N GLY A 60 -10.20 1.36 3.89
CA GLY A 60 -10.62 0.60 2.70
C GLY A 60 -10.75 1.50 1.47
N LEU A 61 -10.08 1.12 0.41
CA LEU A 61 -9.95 1.88 -0.83
C LEU A 61 -10.26 1.01 -2.05
N SER A 62 -10.57 1.64 -3.16
CA SER A 62 -10.98 0.97 -4.41
C SER A 62 -9.92 0.04 -5.01
N CYS A 63 -8.65 0.26 -4.69
CA CYS A 63 -7.52 -0.59 -5.08
C CYS A 63 -6.26 -0.25 -4.25
N CYS A 64 -5.27 -1.14 -4.28
CA CYS A 64 -3.99 -0.92 -3.60
C CYS A 64 -3.22 0.29 -4.18
N THR A 65 -3.29 0.53 -5.48
CA THR A 65 -2.66 1.72 -6.09
C THR A 65 -3.20 3.02 -5.50
N ALA A 66 -4.51 3.09 -5.22
CA ALA A 66 -5.11 4.22 -4.51
C ALA A 66 -4.59 4.33 -3.07
N ALA A 67 -4.37 3.19 -2.39
CA ALA A 67 -3.79 3.16 -1.05
C ALA A 67 -2.34 3.67 -1.06
N LEU A 68 -1.50 3.17 -1.97
CA LEU A 68 -0.12 3.62 -2.14
C LEU A 68 -0.06 5.11 -2.51
N HIS A 69 -0.98 5.60 -3.34
CA HIS A 69 -1.04 7.03 -3.68
C HIS A 69 -1.30 7.89 -2.44
N LEU A 70 -2.27 7.50 -1.61
CA LEU A 70 -2.52 8.23 -0.37
C LEU A 70 -1.37 8.08 0.64
N CYS A 71 -0.65 6.93 0.68
CA CYS A 71 0.58 6.78 1.45
C CYS A 71 1.66 7.77 0.99
N CYS A 72 1.90 7.89 -0.33
CA CYS A 72 2.86 8.84 -0.90
C CYS A 72 2.49 10.30 -0.57
N LYS A 73 1.21 10.64 -0.69
CA LYS A 73 0.70 11.97 -0.35
C LYS A 73 0.88 12.28 1.14
N LEU A 74 0.51 11.35 2.04
CA LEU A 74 0.69 11.52 3.49
C LEU A 74 2.17 11.67 3.86
N ALA A 75 3.02 10.78 3.33
CA ALA A 75 4.47 10.83 3.56
C ALA A 75 5.09 12.14 3.04
N GLY A 76 4.72 12.56 1.84
CA GLY A 76 5.19 13.80 1.24
C GLY A 76 4.79 15.02 2.06
N GLU A 77 3.53 15.13 2.46
CA GLU A 77 3.07 16.25 3.30
C GLU A 77 3.69 16.24 4.71
N ARG A 78 3.94 15.06 5.28
CA ARG A 78 4.65 14.93 6.56
C ARG A 78 6.11 15.38 6.47
N LEU A 79 6.78 15.09 5.37
CA LEU A 79 8.20 15.41 5.15
C LEU A 79 8.44 16.85 4.68
N TYR A 80 7.56 17.38 3.84
CA TYR A 80 7.83 18.60 3.08
C TYR A 80 6.74 19.66 3.26
N GLY A 81 5.69 19.36 4.01
CA GLY A 81 4.53 20.24 4.19
C GLY A 81 3.49 20.10 3.07
N LYS A 82 2.35 20.74 3.25
CA LYS A 82 1.23 20.71 2.29
C LYS A 82 1.62 21.42 0.99
N PRO A 83 1.53 20.76 -0.17
CA PRO A 83 1.86 21.38 -1.44
C PRO A 83 0.80 22.43 -1.86
N ALA A 84 1.14 23.28 -2.82
CA ALA A 84 0.16 24.08 -3.54
C ALA A 84 -0.83 23.14 -4.29
N ILE A 85 -2.06 23.60 -4.52
CA ILE A 85 -3.14 22.78 -5.12
C ILE A 85 -2.73 22.15 -6.47
N SER A 86 -1.88 22.83 -7.23
CA SER A 86 -1.43 22.36 -8.55
C SER A 86 -0.20 21.45 -8.53
N HIS A 87 0.33 21.12 -7.35
CA HIS A 87 1.56 20.34 -7.18
C HIS A 87 1.31 19.09 -6.35
N GLY A 88 2.09 18.03 -6.63
CA GLY A 88 2.13 16.84 -5.79
C GLY A 88 2.97 17.02 -4.53
N ALA A 89 2.74 16.19 -3.52
CA ALA A 89 3.45 16.28 -2.25
C ALA A 89 4.94 15.87 -2.32
N LEU A 90 5.35 15.25 -3.43
CA LEU A 90 6.72 14.81 -3.69
C LEU A 90 7.37 15.57 -4.84
N GLU A 91 6.82 16.71 -5.25
CA GLU A 91 7.28 17.48 -6.43
C GLU A 91 8.79 17.68 -6.45
N GLY A 92 9.46 17.14 -7.48
CA GLY A 92 10.90 17.21 -7.67
C GLY A 92 11.75 16.46 -6.63
N ARG A 93 11.15 15.69 -5.71
CA ARG A 93 11.86 14.92 -4.70
C ARG A 93 12.24 13.54 -5.22
N ARG A 94 13.47 13.11 -4.97
CA ARG A 94 13.89 11.73 -5.19
C ARG A 94 13.28 10.82 -4.13
N VAL A 95 12.83 9.63 -4.56
CA VAL A 95 12.27 8.59 -3.70
C VAL A 95 12.94 7.28 -4.06
N PHE A 96 13.47 6.56 -3.08
CA PHE A 96 14.02 5.22 -3.32
C PHE A 96 12.88 4.21 -3.46
N CYS A 97 12.93 3.41 -4.52
CA CYS A 97 11.91 2.45 -4.87
C CYS A 97 12.52 1.09 -5.22
N SER A 98 11.81 0.01 -4.93
CA SER A 98 12.19 -1.32 -5.42
C SER A 98 12.34 -1.32 -6.94
N ASP A 99 13.42 -1.90 -7.46
CA ASP A 99 13.63 -2.10 -8.90
C ASP A 99 12.75 -3.24 -9.43
N MET A 100 12.77 -4.37 -8.74
CA MET A 100 11.90 -5.50 -9.06
C MET A 100 10.58 -5.35 -8.33
N THR A 101 9.54 -4.92 -9.04
CA THR A 101 8.19 -4.75 -8.50
C THR A 101 7.16 -4.63 -9.62
N PHE A 102 5.87 -4.71 -9.25
CA PHE A 102 4.79 -4.30 -10.14
C PHE A 102 4.74 -2.76 -10.21
N ASP A 103 4.47 -2.23 -11.40
CA ASP A 103 4.50 -0.78 -11.70
C ASP A 103 3.61 0.07 -10.74
N ALA A 104 2.57 -0.54 -10.17
CA ALA A 104 1.70 0.13 -9.21
C ALA A 104 2.41 0.62 -7.93
N THR A 105 3.58 0.06 -7.59
CA THR A 105 4.41 0.54 -6.48
C THR A 105 5.02 1.93 -6.77
N LEU A 106 5.34 2.20 -8.04
CA LEU A 106 6.07 3.38 -8.50
C LEU A 106 5.15 4.51 -8.97
N ASN A 107 4.07 4.15 -9.65
CA ASN A 107 3.14 5.12 -10.22
C ASN A 107 2.69 6.20 -9.20
N PRO A 108 2.35 5.86 -7.95
CA PRO A 108 1.98 6.84 -6.94
C PRO A 108 3.06 7.88 -6.62
N VAL A 109 4.33 7.49 -6.68
CA VAL A 109 5.46 8.43 -6.53
C VAL A 109 5.42 9.48 -7.65
N VAL A 110 5.21 9.00 -8.89
CA VAL A 110 5.13 9.87 -10.08
C VAL A 110 3.87 10.74 -10.06
N TYR A 111 2.72 10.21 -9.58
CA TYR A 111 1.49 11.00 -9.43
C TYR A 111 1.68 12.21 -8.50
N GLU A 112 2.49 12.05 -7.47
CA GLU A 112 2.83 13.12 -6.52
C GLU A 112 4.06 13.97 -6.98
N GLY A 113 4.49 13.84 -8.25
CA GLY A 113 5.59 14.62 -8.82
C GLY A 113 6.98 14.16 -8.37
N GLY A 114 7.10 13.01 -7.72
CA GLY A 114 8.36 12.44 -7.26
C GLY A 114 9.19 11.82 -8.40
N ILE A 115 10.48 11.68 -8.15
CA ILE A 115 11.45 11.09 -9.07
C ILE A 115 11.90 9.75 -8.49
N PRO A 116 11.42 8.59 -9.01
CA PRO A 116 11.86 7.28 -8.56
C PRO A 116 13.36 7.09 -8.78
N VAL A 117 14.05 6.55 -7.78
CA VAL A 117 15.44 6.07 -7.86
C VAL A 117 15.41 4.61 -7.47
N PHE A 118 15.76 3.75 -8.39
CA PHE A 118 15.62 2.31 -8.22
C PHE A 118 16.74 1.73 -7.37
N ILE A 119 16.36 0.88 -6.43
CA ILE A 119 17.25 0.14 -5.54
C ILE A 119 17.23 -1.32 -5.96
N ASP A 120 18.41 -1.88 -6.20
CA ASP A 120 18.61 -3.22 -6.67
C ASP A 120 18.03 -4.28 -5.72
N THR A 121 17.88 -5.47 -6.22
CA THR A 121 17.18 -6.60 -5.62
C THR A 121 18.17 -7.55 -4.95
N ASP A 122 17.86 -7.97 -3.73
CA ASP A 122 18.52 -9.08 -3.05
C ASP A 122 18.28 -10.40 -3.79
N ARG A 123 19.32 -11.18 -4.02
CA ARG A 123 19.26 -12.42 -4.81
C ARG A 123 18.52 -13.57 -4.10
N ASP A 124 18.47 -13.54 -2.79
CA ASP A 124 17.87 -14.61 -2.00
C ASP A 124 16.38 -14.38 -1.80
N THR A 125 15.97 -13.10 -1.63
CA THR A 125 14.59 -12.72 -1.33
C THR A 125 13.82 -12.17 -2.54
N TRP A 126 14.52 -11.72 -3.59
CA TRP A 126 13.97 -11.03 -4.76
C TRP A 126 13.27 -9.69 -4.42
N ASN A 127 13.49 -9.20 -3.23
CA ASN A 127 12.98 -7.91 -2.74
C ASN A 127 14.15 -6.90 -2.61
N MET A 128 13.86 -5.67 -2.23
CA MET A 128 14.87 -4.61 -2.11
C MET A 128 16.09 -5.06 -1.27
N ASP A 129 17.30 -4.87 -1.80
CA ASP A 129 18.54 -5.18 -1.10
C ASP A 129 18.91 -4.08 -0.10
N PRO A 130 18.96 -4.39 1.23
CA PRO A 130 19.38 -3.44 2.24
C PRO A 130 20.79 -2.87 2.02
N VAL A 131 21.71 -3.65 1.44
CA VAL A 131 23.06 -3.19 1.15
C VAL A 131 23.04 -2.16 0.02
N ALA A 132 22.26 -2.38 -1.01
CA ALA A 132 22.07 -1.41 -2.10
C ALA A 132 21.38 -0.14 -1.58
N LEU A 133 20.39 -0.29 -0.70
CA LEU A 133 19.69 0.85 -0.07
C LEU A 133 20.65 1.72 0.77
N GLU A 134 21.52 1.11 1.59
CA GLU A 134 22.52 1.86 2.37
C GLU A 134 23.46 2.66 1.46
N LYS A 135 23.97 2.05 0.38
CA LYS A 135 24.80 2.73 -0.64
C LYS A 135 24.04 3.87 -1.32
N ALA A 136 22.76 3.70 -1.59
CA ALA A 136 21.93 4.73 -2.19
C ALA A 136 21.83 5.97 -1.29
N PHE A 137 21.69 5.79 0.02
CA PHE A 137 21.71 6.89 0.99
C PHE A 137 23.06 7.60 1.07
N GLU A 138 24.19 6.89 0.84
CA GLU A 138 25.51 7.52 0.73
C GLU A 138 25.60 8.41 -0.51
N MET A 139 24.97 7.99 -1.62
CA MET A 139 24.97 8.73 -2.89
C MET A 139 23.96 9.88 -2.92
N TYR A 140 22.83 9.74 -2.24
CA TYR A 140 21.70 10.68 -2.24
C TYR A 140 21.21 10.94 -0.79
N PRO A 141 22.01 11.60 0.06
CA PRO A 141 21.69 11.78 1.48
C PRO A 141 20.46 12.66 1.75
N GLU A 142 20.01 13.38 0.72
CA GLU A 142 18.81 14.21 0.78
C GLU A 142 17.49 13.41 0.71
N VAL A 143 17.53 12.14 0.28
CA VAL A 143 16.34 11.30 0.15
C VAL A 143 15.74 10.99 1.52
N LYS A 144 14.43 11.17 1.65
CA LYS A 144 13.69 10.99 2.91
C LYS A 144 12.49 10.06 2.79
N LEU A 145 12.32 9.40 1.65
CA LEU A 145 11.23 8.45 1.44
C LEU A 145 11.74 7.22 0.69
N VAL A 146 11.36 6.06 1.20
CA VAL A 146 11.59 4.74 0.60
C VAL A 146 10.24 4.07 0.37
N VAL A 147 10.04 3.47 -0.80
CA VAL A 147 8.88 2.63 -1.13
C VAL A 147 9.40 1.23 -1.46
N SER A 148 9.13 0.26 -0.61
CA SER A 148 9.60 -1.12 -0.75
C SER A 148 8.42 -2.06 -0.96
N ALA A 149 8.48 -2.88 -2.00
CA ALA A 149 7.51 -3.94 -2.26
C ALA A 149 7.99 -5.28 -1.72
N GLU A 150 7.03 -6.15 -1.38
CA GLU A 150 7.22 -7.53 -0.96
C GLU A 150 6.55 -8.46 -1.97
N LEU A 151 7.36 -9.15 -2.80
CA LEU A 151 6.88 -9.91 -3.94
C LEU A 151 6.49 -11.34 -3.58
N TYR A 152 5.46 -11.84 -4.24
CA TYR A 152 5.08 -13.27 -4.30
C TYR A 152 4.79 -13.92 -2.95
N GLY A 153 4.42 -13.15 -1.94
CA GLY A 153 4.16 -13.66 -0.59
C GLY A 153 5.44 -14.00 0.19
N PHE A 154 6.60 -13.67 -0.35
CA PHE A 154 7.88 -13.83 0.33
C PHE A 154 8.33 -12.48 0.88
N PRO A 155 8.43 -12.33 2.21
CA PRO A 155 8.85 -11.06 2.80
C PRO A 155 10.32 -10.76 2.48
N GLY A 156 10.59 -9.48 2.20
CA GLY A 156 11.97 -8.98 2.11
C GLY A 156 12.61 -8.86 3.50
N ARG A 157 13.80 -8.27 3.55
CA ARG A 157 14.51 -7.97 4.81
C ARG A 157 13.99 -6.63 5.40
N MET A 158 12.67 -6.55 5.64
CA MET A 158 11.97 -5.32 5.98
C MET A 158 12.41 -4.71 7.32
N ASP A 159 12.81 -5.54 8.29
CA ASP A 159 13.38 -5.09 9.55
C ASP A 159 14.70 -4.34 9.37
N GLU A 160 15.56 -4.81 8.45
CA GLU A 160 16.81 -4.13 8.10
C GLU A 160 16.55 -2.86 7.29
N ILE A 161 15.67 -2.91 6.29
CA ILE A 161 15.24 -1.75 5.50
C ILE A 161 14.69 -0.67 6.44
N LYS A 162 13.81 -1.05 7.39
CA LYS A 162 13.25 -0.10 8.37
C LYS A 162 14.35 0.55 9.24
N ARG A 163 15.31 -0.24 9.73
CA ARG A 163 16.45 0.30 10.50
C ARG A 163 17.33 1.26 9.70
N ILE A 164 17.54 0.97 8.41
CA ILE A 164 18.27 1.85 7.51
C ILE A 164 17.50 3.16 7.32
N CYS A 165 16.19 3.09 7.05
CA CYS A 165 15.34 4.28 6.94
C CYS A 165 15.42 5.15 8.21
N GLU A 166 15.28 4.55 9.37
CA GLU A 166 15.38 5.25 10.67
C GLU A 166 16.74 5.91 10.88
N LYS A 167 17.85 5.21 10.56
CA LYS A 167 19.21 5.75 10.63
C LYS A 167 19.39 7.02 9.79
N HIS A 168 18.77 7.06 8.61
CA HIS A 168 18.86 8.19 7.68
C HIS A 168 17.73 9.22 7.84
N GLY A 169 16.82 9.02 8.81
CA GLY A 169 15.67 9.89 9.05
C GLY A 169 14.71 9.92 7.87
N ALA A 170 14.54 8.78 7.21
CA ALA A 170 13.62 8.58 6.10
C ALA A 170 12.36 7.81 6.55
N LEU A 171 11.23 8.10 5.91
CA LEU A 171 10.00 7.33 6.05
C LEU A 171 10.02 6.11 5.12
N LEU A 172 9.34 5.05 5.54
CA LEU A 172 9.15 3.83 4.77
C LEU A 172 7.67 3.66 4.41
N ILE A 173 7.38 3.51 3.13
CA ILE A 173 6.11 2.97 2.64
C ILE A 173 6.34 1.50 2.27
N GLU A 174 5.54 0.62 2.83
CA GLU A 174 5.57 -0.81 2.58
C GLU A 174 4.43 -1.20 1.64
N ASP A 175 4.77 -1.68 0.47
CA ASP A 175 3.82 -2.26 -0.47
C ASP A 175 3.71 -3.76 -0.21
N ALA A 176 2.80 -4.13 0.68
CA ALA A 176 2.47 -5.50 1.05
C ALA A 176 1.32 -6.09 0.19
N ALA A 177 1.15 -5.60 -1.05
CA ALA A 177 0.09 -6.05 -1.96
C ALA A 177 0.11 -7.57 -2.22
N GLU A 178 1.25 -8.21 -2.06
CA GLU A 178 1.44 -9.64 -2.27
C GLU A 178 1.89 -10.40 -1.02
N ALA A 179 1.92 -9.76 0.15
CA ALA A 179 2.49 -10.33 1.37
C ALA A 179 1.53 -10.37 2.56
N MET A 180 0.22 -10.15 2.34
CA MET A 180 -0.75 -10.22 3.43
C MET A 180 -0.75 -11.62 4.08
N GLY A 181 -0.49 -11.67 5.40
CA GLY A 181 -0.38 -12.91 6.16
C GLY A 181 1.03 -13.51 6.22
N ALA A 182 1.99 -13.01 5.42
CA ALA A 182 3.40 -13.35 5.58
C ALA A 182 4.02 -12.64 6.80
N THR A 183 5.05 -13.24 7.40
CA THR A 183 5.68 -12.73 8.62
C THR A 183 7.20 -12.78 8.56
N ILE A 184 7.85 -11.84 9.26
CA ILE A 184 9.28 -11.88 9.57
C ILE A 184 9.40 -11.94 11.10
N ASP A 185 9.99 -13.00 11.62
CA ASP A 185 10.14 -13.23 13.07
C ASP A 185 8.83 -13.05 13.86
N GLY A 186 7.72 -13.47 13.26
CA GLY A 186 6.37 -13.40 13.84
C GLY A 186 5.67 -12.05 13.68
N ARG A 187 6.30 -11.02 13.14
CA ARG A 187 5.70 -9.72 12.84
C ARG A 187 5.10 -9.73 11.44
N GLN A 188 3.85 -9.29 11.30
CA GLN A 188 3.10 -9.31 10.04
C GLN A 188 3.67 -8.32 9.00
N CYS A 189 3.76 -8.75 7.74
CA CYS A 189 3.92 -7.84 6.61
C CYS A 189 2.73 -6.90 6.52
N GLY A 190 2.97 -5.66 6.14
CA GLY A 190 2.01 -4.54 6.24
C GLY A 190 2.16 -3.74 7.54
N SER A 191 3.05 -4.14 8.48
CA SER A 191 3.29 -3.42 9.74
C SER A 191 4.64 -2.73 9.86
N PHE A 192 5.55 -2.94 8.91
CA PHE A 192 6.93 -2.40 8.98
C PHE A 192 7.01 -0.94 8.55
N GLY A 193 6.15 -0.51 7.60
CA GLY A 193 6.11 0.85 7.10
C GLY A 193 5.63 1.88 8.11
N ASP A 194 6.00 3.15 7.90
CA ASP A 194 5.29 4.30 8.51
C ASP A 194 3.87 4.37 7.96
N TYR A 195 3.72 3.97 6.70
CA TYR A 195 2.48 3.68 5.99
C TYR A 195 2.66 2.39 5.20
N SER A 196 1.60 1.61 5.08
CA SER A 196 1.63 0.38 4.28
C SER A 196 0.36 0.24 3.46
N ALA A 197 0.40 -0.60 2.43
CA ALA A 197 -0.76 -0.88 1.60
C ALA A 197 -0.89 -2.38 1.32
N VAL A 198 -2.12 -2.88 1.34
CA VAL A 198 -2.47 -4.27 0.96
C VAL A 198 -3.48 -4.27 -0.17
N SER A 199 -3.51 -5.34 -0.95
CA SER A 199 -4.34 -5.47 -2.15
C SER A 199 -5.34 -6.62 -2.02
N TYR A 200 -6.55 -6.38 -2.49
CA TYR A 200 -7.62 -7.38 -2.64
C TYR A 200 -7.98 -7.59 -4.12
N ASN A 201 -7.04 -7.29 -5.03
CA ASN A 201 -7.25 -7.55 -6.45
C ASN A 201 -7.44 -9.05 -6.73
N GLY A 202 -8.07 -9.40 -7.86
CA GLY A 202 -8.47 -10.77 -8.20
C GLY A 202 -7.37 -11.82 -8.19
N ASN A 203 -6.10 -11.42 -8.30
CA ASN A 203 -4.94 -12.32 -8.30
C ASN A 203 -4.13 -12.31 -7.00
N LYS A 204 -4.62 -11.67 -5.94
CA LYS A 204 -3.91 -11.55 -4.67
C LYS A 204 -4.26 -12.69 -3.70
N ILE A 205 -3.50 -12.82 -2.62
CA ILE A 205 -3.66 -13.88 -1.59
C ILE A 205 -5.07 -13.85 -1.01
N ILE A 206 -5.56 -12.66 -0.69
CA ILE A 206 -6.96 -12.41 -0.31
C ILE A 206 -7.57 -11.53 -1.39
N THR A 207 -8.70 -11.94 -1.95
CA THR A 207 -9.36 -11.18 -3.01
C THR A 207 -10.80 -10.81 -2.70
N GLY A 208 -11.16 -9.56 -3.03
CA GLY A 208 -12.53 -9.08 -3.19
C GLY A 208 -12.84 -8.74 -4.66
N SER A 209 -12.12 -9.34 -5.63
CA SER A 209 -12.12 -8.98 -7.05
C SER A 209 -11.44 -7.64 -7.32
N SER A 210 -11.62 -6.66 -6.46
CA SER A 210 -10.98 -5.33 -6.42
C SER A 210 -10.82 -4.90 -4.98
N GLY A 211 -10.16 -3.78 -4.75
CA GLY A 211 -9.99 -3.21 -3.42
C GLY A 211 -8.55 -3.25 -2.90
N GLY A 212 -8.38 -2.64 -1.76
CA GLY A 212 -7.14 -2.58 -0.99
C GLY A 212 -7.34 -1.75 0.27
N CYS A 213 -6.36 -1.74 1.15
CA CYS A 213 -6.36 -0.88 2.33
C CYS A 213 -5.04 -0.12 2.46
N LEU A 214 -5.13 1.12 2.86
CA LEU A 214 -4.04 1.85 3.49
C LEU A 214 -3.99 1.45 4.97
N LEU A 215 -2.80 1.19 5.48
CA LEU A 215 -2.54 0.78 6.85
C LEU A 215 -1.65 1.82 7.55
N THR A 216 -1.98 2.18 8.79
CA THR A 216 -1.21 3.15 9.57
C THR A 216 -1.46 3.02 11.07
N ASN A 217 -0.53 3.54 11.86
CA ASN A 217 -0.69 3.66 13.32
C ASN A 217 -1.15 5.07 13.77
N SER A 218 -1.38 5.99 12.81
CA SER A 218 -1.83 7.36 13.06
C SER A 218 -3.33 7.50 12.77
N LEU A 219 -4.12 7.85 13.78
CA LEU A 219 -5.55 8.15 13.60
C LEU A 219 -5.77 9.38 12.72
N GLU A 220 -4.91 10.39 12.86
CA GLU A 220 -4.99 11.60 12.05
C GLU A 220 -4.83 11.27 10.58
N ASP A 221 -3.79 10.51 10.23
CA ASP A 221 -3.52 10.12 8.84
C ASP A 221 -4.60 9.21 8.27
N ALA A 222 -5.12 8.28 9.07
CA ALA A 222 -6.26 7.45 8.66
C ALA A 222 -7.49 8.29 8.34
N ASN A 223 -7.80 9.31 9.16
CA ASN A 223 -8.92 10.22 8.93
C ASN A 223 -8.69 11.10 7.70
N ARG A 224 -7.46 11.58 7.48
CA ARG A 224 -7.09 12.34 6.28
C ARG A 224 -7.24 11.50 5.01
N ALA A 225 -6.75 10.26 5.04
CA ALA A 225 -6.90 9.32 3.92
C ALA A 225 -8.39 9.04 3.62
N ARG A 226 -9.21 8.85 4.65
CA ARG A 226 -10.67 8.69 4.51
C ARG A 226 -11.32 9.90 3.88
N LYS A 227 -10.99 11.11 4.34
CA LYS A 227 -11.49 12.37 3.78
C LYS A 227 -11.11 12.50 2.30
N TRP A 228 -9.82 12.31 1.97
CA TRP A 228 -9.36 12.40 0.59
C TRP A 228 -9.99 11.34 -0.33
N SER A 229 -10.23 10.13 0.17
CA SER A 229 -10.86 9.06 -0.62
C SER A 229 -12.32 9.33 -0.99
N THR A 230 -12.97 10.31 -0.33
CA THR A 230 -14.36 10.72 -0.53
C THR A 230 -14.45 12.17 -1.01
N GLN A 231 -13.63 12.56 -2.00
CA GLN A 231 -13.59 13.88 -2.62
C GLN A 231 -13.13 15.02 -1.69
N ALA A 232 -12.47 14.74 -0.57
CA ALA A 232 -12.07 15.71 0.45
C ALA A 232 -13.23 16.62 0.91
N ARG A 233 -14.44 16.04 1.01
CA ARG A 233 -15.62 16.77 1.45
C ARG A 233 -15.51 17.17 2.92
N GLU A 234 -15.81 18.43 3.22
CA GLU A 234 -15.88 18.95 4.58
C GLU A 234 -17.17 18.52 5.30
N ASN A 235 -17.13 18.50 6.64
CA ASN A 235 -18.32 18.23 7.45
C ASN A 235 -19.18 19.49 7.58
N ALA A 236 -19.88 19.83 6.50
CA ALA A 236 -20.76 20.97 6.42
C ALA A 236 -22.15 20.54 5.90
N PRO A 237 -23.25 21.26 6.20
CA PRO A 237 -24.59 20.95 5.69
C PRO A 237 -24.75 21.24 4.18
N TRP A 238 -23.74 21.80 3.56
CA TRP A 238 -23.64 22.02 2.11
C TRP A 238 -22.41 21.34 1.55
N TYR A 239 -22.22 21.31 0.22
CA TYR A 239 -20.99 20.85 -0.41
C TYR A 239 -19.89 21.90 -0.25
N GLN A 240 -18.84 21.55 0.49
CA GLN A 240 -17.65 22.35 0.70
C GLN A 240 -16.41 21.49 0.57
N HIS A 241 -15.41 21.99 -0.16
CA HIS A 241 -14.14 21.34 -0.41
C HIS A 241 -13.02 22.37 -0.29
N GLU A 242 -12.08 22.19 0.64
CA GLU A 242 -10.96 23.09 0.89
C GLU A 242 -9.65 22.57 0.29
N GLU A 243 -9.68 21.34 -0.21
CA GLU A 243 -8.54 20.68 -0.82
C GLU A 243 -8.96 19.68 -1.89
N VAL A 244 -8.01 19.24 -2.72
CA VAL A 244 -8.25 18.23 -3.75
C VAL A 244 -8.42 16.87 -3.09
N GLY A 245 -9.49 16.17 -3.46
CA GLY A 245 -9.78 14.80 -3.04
C GLY A 245 -9.93 13.87 -4.24
N TYR A 246 -10.23 12.61 -3.93
CA TYR A 246 -10.28 11.52 -4.90
C TYR A 246 -11.57 10.70 -4.72
N ASN A 247 -11.95 9.96 -5.74
CA ASN A 247 -12.99 8.94 -5.64
C ASN A 247 -12.34 7.56 -5.43
N TYR A 248 -11.76 7.35 -4.26
CA TYR A 248 -10.96 6.18 -3.93
C TYR A 248 -11.58 5.28 -2.86
N ARG A 249 -12.75 5.64 -2.33
CA ARG A 249 -13.38 4.82 -1.28
C ARG A 249 -13.83 3.48 -1.83
N MET A 250 -13.57 2.40 -1.09
CA MET A 250 -14.11 1.07 -1.38
C MET A 250 -15.63 1.05 -1.22
N SER A 251 -16.34 0.35 -2.09
CA SER A 251 -17.77 0.07 -2.04
C SER A 251 -18.05 -1.43 -2.02
#